data_9480fa8e54cd6c8427822b09e6174ac9
#
_entry.id   9480fa8e54cd6c8427822b09e6174ac9
#
_cell.length_a   1.000
_cell.length_b   1.000
_cell.length_c   1.000
_cell.angle_alpha   90.00
_cell.angle_beta   90.00
_cell.angle_gamma   90.00
#
_symmetry.space_group_name_H-M   'P 1'
#
loop_
_entity.id
_entity.type
_entity.pdbx_description
1 polymer ?
#
loop_
_entity_poly.entity_id
_entity_poly.type
_entity_poly.pdbx_seq_one_letter_code
_entity_poly.pdbx_strand_id
1 'polypeptide(L)'
;CLIPIYWLYDRTHNTELISLARELKNQGFDYPEFFNHFTSTEPKNEWRFDTHVVNLAMCLKSESMYSLISDGDPDAFAKKALSVLMKYHSMAAYHFTGDECLAGDSPIRGSELCGVVEAMYSYRWLLANSGNPEWGDMLERAAFNALPAAVYKDMWSHQYDQMTNQPECSIMPEGKVVFGTNNGESNLFGLEPNYGCCTANFGQGFPKLALSAFMMSEKGFSATLLLPSELTFTRDGANVRCECITDYPFFGKIRYRITTDKPVVLDFAIRIPAFAEKASVNQENAETGAFYHINKEWNGTEEVCISLDFAAELTLRPSGMYCLSRGHTRRTQ
;
A
#
# COMPACT_ATOMS: atom_id res chain seq x y z
N CYS A 1 11.89 8.80 10.47
CA CYS A 1 12.68 8.70 11.72
C CYS A 1 11.93 8.04 12.87
N LEU A 2 10.59 8.16 13.02
CA LEU A 2 9.86 7.64 14.18
C LEU A 2 9.90 6.11 14.32
N ILE A 3 9.78 5.38 13.21
CA ILE A 3 9.76 3.90 13.21
C ILE A 3 10.97 3.28 13.94
N PRO A 4 12.23 3.61 13.61
CA PRO A 4 13.37 3.04 14.35
C PRO A 4 13.44 3.52 15.81
N ILE A 5 12.94 4.70 16.13
CA ILE A 5 12.88 5.18 17.52
C ILE A 5 11.91 4.32 18.34
N TYR A 6 10.70 4.07 17.82
CA TYR A 6 9.74 3.21 18.50
C TYR A 6 10.21 1.75 18.58
N TRP A 7 10.85 1.24 17.53
CA TRP A 7 11.46 -0.08 17.57
C TRP A 7 12.51 -0.22 18.67
N LEU A 8 13.32 0.84 18.91
CA LEU A 8 14.30 0.84 19.98
C LEU A 8 13.64 1.04 21.37
N TYR A 9 12.62 1.91 21.44
CA TYR A 9 11.85 2.12 22.66
C TYR A 9 11.19 0.82 23.16
N ASP A 10 10.56 0.05 22.28
CA ASP A 10 9.91 -1.22 22.64
C ASP A 10 10.88 -2.23 23.25
N ARG A 11 12.19 -2.12 22.98
CA ARG A 11 13.24 -3.02 23.49
C ARG A 11 13.94 -2.51 24.73
N THR A 12 14.04 -1.22 24.87
CA THR A 12 14.85 -0.58 25.93
C THR A 12 14.02 0.10 27.00
N HIS A 13 12.76 0.44 26.69
CA HIS A 13 11.88 1.26 27.50
C HIS A 13 12.50 2.60 27.92
N ASN A 14 13.48 3.11 27.16
CA ASN A 14 14.11 4.40 27.43
C ASN A 14 13.19 5.54 27.00
N THR A 15 12.64 6.27 27.97
CA THR A 15 11.70 7.37 27.75
C THR A 15 12.30 8.59 27.03
N GLU A 16 13.61 8.75 27.01
CA GLU A 16 14.29 9.80 26.23
C GLU A 16 14.01 9.65 24.72
N LEU A 17 13.80 8.41 24.24
CA LEU A 17 13.44 8.15 22.85
C LEU A 17 12.07 8.75 22.48
N ILE A 18 11.14 8.77 23.41
CA ILE A 18 9.83 9.42 23.19
C ILE A 18 9.98 10.94 23.16
N SER A 19 10.85 11.51 23.99
CA SER A 19 11.19 12.94 23.94
C SER A 19 11.86 13.31 22.62
N LEU A 20 12.79 12.46 22.14
CA LEU A 20 13.44 12.64 20.83
C LEU A 20 12.39 12.55 19.69
N ALA A 21 11.43 11.63 19.77
CA ALA A 21 10.37 11.52 18.76
C ALA A 21 9.52 12.81 18.66
N ARG A 22 9.20 13.44 19.78
CA ARG A 22 8.50 14.73 19.82
C ARG A 22 9.34 15.86 19.23
N GLU A 23 10.62 15.91 19.57
CA GLU A 23 11.53 16.92 19.05
C GLU A 23 11.68 16.82 17.53
N LEU A 24 11.86 15.61 17.00
CA LEU A 24 11.94 15.36 15.55
C LEU A 24 10.64 15.72 14.81
N LYS A 25 9.47 15.53 15.45
CA LYS A 25 8.21 15.98 14.88
C LYS A 25 8.15 17.50 14.77
N ASN A 26 8.60 18.22 15.82
CA ASN A 26 8.59 19.67 15.84
C ASN A 26 9.57 20.32 14.86
N GLN A 27 10.69 19.64 14.58
CA GLN A 27 11.71 20.10 13.63
C GLN A 27 11.45 19.65 12.18
N GLY A 28 10.53 18.71 11.97
CA GLY A 28 10.18 18.18 10.67
C GLY A 28 9.39 19.15 9.81
N PHE A 29 9.28 18.82 8.51
CA PHE A 29 8.39 19.55 7.61
C PHE A 29 6.93 19.34 8.02
N ASP A 30 6.16 20.42 8.09
CA ASP A 30 4.74 20.40 8.47
C ASP A 30 3.86 20.01 7.28
N TYR A 31 3.73 18.71 7.02
CA TYR A 31 2.86 18.19 5.98
C TYR A 31 1.37 18.47 6.21
N PRO A 32 0.81 18.40 7.43
CA PRO A 32 -0.56 18.85 7.70
C PRO A 32 -0.83 20.27 7.21
N GLU A 33 0.06 21.22 7.52
CA GLU A 33 -0.09 22.60 7.07
C GLU A 33 0.09 22.73 5.55
N PHE A 34 1.03 22.03 4.96
CA PHE A 34 1.20 21.99 3.50
C PHE A 34 -0.07 21.52 2.80
N PHE A 35 -0.73 20.46 3.27
CA PHE A 35 -1.97 19.96 2.68
C PHE A 35 -3.20 20.80 3.05
N ASN A 36 -3.17 21.63 4.12
CA ASN A 36 -4.20 22.63 4.40
C ASN A 36 -4.24 23.70 3.31
N HIS A 37 -3.07 24.07 2.79
CA HIS A 37 -2.88 25.13 1.78
C HIS A 37 -2.31 24.58 0.46
N PHE A 38 -2.74 23.37 0.06
CA PHE A 38 -2.22 22.72 -1.12
C PHE A 38 -2.53 23.50 -2.41
N THR A 39 -1.51 23.94 -3.11
CA THR A 39 -1.58 24.70 -4.36
C THR A 39 -0.95 24.00 -5.56
N SER A 40 -0.33 22.82 -5.34
CA SER A 40 0.39 22.08 -6.38
C SER A 40 -0.57 21.23 -7.22
N THR A 41 -1.53 21.87 -7.90
CA THR A 41 -2.58 21.21 -8.69
C THR A 41 -2.16 20.86 -10.12
N GLU A 42 -1.03 21.43 -10.58
CA GLU A 42 -0.50 21.27 -11.92
C GLU A 42 0.82 20.48 -11.92
N PRO A 43 1.19 19.86 -13.05
CA PRO A 43 2.47 19.18 -13.20
C PRO A 43 3.65 20.10 -12.86
N LYS A 44 4.69 19.56 -12.20
CA LYS A 44 5.91 20.29 -11.86
C LYS A 44 6.95 20.12 -12.94
N ASN A 45 7.74 21.19 -13.15
CA ASN A 45 8.86 21.24 -14.09
C ASN A 45 10.20 21.50 -13.38
N GLU A 46 10.16 21.63 -12.05
CA GLU A 46 11.33 21.85 -11.21
C GLU A 46 11.25 20.96 -9.98
N TRP A 47 12.38 20.41 -9.57
CA TRP A 47 12.47 19.61 -8.37
C TRP A 47 12.23 20.46 -7.11
N ARG A 48 11.35 19.98 -6.24
CA ARG A 48 11.08 20.58 -4.93
C ARG A 48 10.81 19.49 -3.91
N PHE A 49 11.36 19.65 -2.72
CA PHE A 49 11.18 18.74 -1.60
C PHE A 49 9.68 18.48 -1.27
N ASP A 50 8.89 19.53 -1.27
CA ASP A 50 7.48 19.51 -0.87
C ASP A 50 6.52 18.92 -1.94
N THR A 51 7.00 18.72 -3.15
CA THR A 51 6.24 18.08 -4.25
C THR A 51 6.91 16.81 -4.79
N HIS A 52 8.03 16.39 -4.23
CA HIS A 52 8.72 15.15 -4.57
C HIS A 52 7.84 13.96 -4.15
N VAL A 53 7.50 13.10 -5.12
CA VAL A 53 6.47 12.07 -4.98
C VAL A 53 6.80 11.04 -3.88
N VAL A 54 8.08 10.71 -3.70
CA VAL A 54 8.51 9.76 -2.66
C VAL A 54 8.35 10.36 -1.27
N ASN A 55 8.69 11.65 -1.09
CA ASN A 55 8.46 12.34 0.18
C ASN A 55 6.97 12.39 0.53
N LEU A 56 6.12 12.64 -0.47
CA LEU A 56 4.66 12.65 -0.29
C LEU A 56 4.12 11.24 0.01
N ALA A 57 4.64 10.21 -0.62
CA ALA A 57 4.30 8.82 -0.30
C ALA A 57 4.72 8.45 1.14
N MET A 58 5.92 8.87 1.56
CA MET A 58 6.40 8.65 2.93
C MET A 58 5.62 9.45 3.98
N CYS A 59 5.18 10.68 3.66
CA CYS A 59 4.48 11.53 4.62
C CYS A 59 3.10 11.00 5.00
N LEU A 60 2.45 10.17 4.17
CA LEU A 60 1.13 9.61 4.47
C LEU A 60 1.08 8.92 5.85
N LYS A 61 2.16 8.27 6.27
CA LYS A 61 2.24 7.61 7.58
C LYS A 61 2.69 8.52 8.74
N SER A 62 3.09 9.78 8.48
CA SER A 62 3.76 10.63 9.49
C SER A 62 2.90 10.86 10.73
N GLU A 63 1.67 11.34 10.54
CA GLU A 63 0.75 11.63 11.65
C GLU A 63 0.24 10.35 12.32
N SER A 64 0.01 9.30 11.54
CA SER A 64 -0.33 7.98 12.07
C SER A 64 0.77 7.41 12.97
N MET A 65 2.04 7.59 12.60
CA MET A 65 3.16 7.20 13.48
C MET A 65 3.24 8.08 14.73
N TYR A 66 2.94 9.38 14.59
CA TYR A 66 2.96 10.29 15.73
C TYR A 66 1.78 10.06 16.69
N SER A 67 0.64 9.58 16.21
CA SER A 67 -0.52 9.25 17.05
C SER A 67 -0.24 8.17 18.10
N LEU A 68 0.81 7.36 17.92
CA LEU A 68 1.24 6.37 18.91
C LEU A 68 1.75 6.99 20.23
N ILE A 69 2.09 8.28 20.24
CA ILE A 69 2.56 9.03 21.42
C ILE A 69 1.78 10.34 21.63
N SER A 70 0.63 10.48 20.99
CA SER A 70 -0.26 11.64 21.09
C SER A 70 -1.72 11.19 20.94
N ASP A 71 -2.67 12.08 21.21
CA ASP A 71 -4.11 11.82 21.07
C ASP A 71 -4.64 12.11 19.65
N GLY A 72 -3.77 12.10 18.64
CA GLY A 72 -4.13 12.36 17.26
C GLY A 72 -4.89 11.20 16.60
N ASP A 73 -5.76 11.53 15.63
CA ASP A 73 -6.40 10.53 14.78
C ASP A 73 -5.37 9.94 13.81
N PRO A 74 -5.16 8.60 13.80
CA PRO A 74 -4.15 7.97 12.95
C PRO A 74 -4.45 8.06 11.45
N ASP A 75 -5.69 8.32 11.05
CA ASP A 75 -6.16 8.28 9.66
C ASP A 75 -6.39 9.65 9.03
N ALA A 76 -6.81 10.64 9.80
CA ALA A 76 -7.37 11.89 9.29
C ALA A 76 -6.44 12.61 8.31
N PHE A 77 -5.16 12.73 8.65
CA PHE A 77 -4.16 13.36 7.78
C PHE A 77 -3.98 12.59 6.48
N ALA A 78 -3.77 11.27 6.57
CA ALA A 78 -3.52 10.43 5.40
C ALA A 78 -4.71 10.43 4.42
N LYS A 79 -5.94 10.35 4.93
CA LYS A 79 -7.16 10.46 4.12
C LYS A 79 -7.24 11.78 3.38
N LYS A 80 -6.98 12.90 4.09
CA LYS A 80 -6.96 14.22 3.49
C LYS A 80 -5.88 14.35 2.42
N ALA A 81 -4.64 14.02 2.74
CA ALA A 81 -3.50 14.13 1.83
C ALA A 81 -3.71 13.26 0.58
N LEU A 82 -4.11 11.99 0.77
CA LEU A 82 -4.37 11.08 -0.35
C LEU A 82 -5.53 11.57 -1.23
N SER A 83 -6.62 12.08 -0.64
CA SER A 83 -7.75 12.62 -1.41
C SER A 83 -7.34 13.78 -2.32
N VAL A 84 -6.47 14.66 -1.83
CA VAL A 84 -5.92 15.79 -2.61
C VAL A 84 -4.99 15.29 -3.71
N LEU A 85 -4.06 14.39 -3.40
CA LEU A 85 -3.14 13.81 -4.38
C LEU A 85 -3.90 13.06 -5.48
N MET A 86 -4.89 12.26 -5.12
CA MET A 86 -5.72 11.51 -6.07
C MET A 86 -6.62 12.41 -6.90
N LYS A 87 -7.01 13.57 -6.40
CA LYS A 87 -7.82 14.54 -7.16
C LYS A 87 -7.05 15.18 -8.31
N TYR A 88 -5.78 15.53 -8.11
CA TYR A 88 -5.02 16.33 -9.07
C TYR A 88 -3.92 15.55 -9.81
N HIS A 89 -3.50 14.42 -9.27
CA HIS A 89 -2.34 13.66 -9.76
C HIS A 89 -2.61 12.16 -9.87
N SER A 90 -3.87 11.73 -9.92
CA SER A 90 -4.18 10.29 -9.93
C SER A 90 -3.80 9.60 -11.22
N MET A 91 -3.31 8.38 -11.11
CA MET A 91 -3.16 7.45 -12.23
C MET A 91 -4.14 6.28 -12.13
N ALA A 92 -4.36 5.58 -13.25
CA ALA A 92 -5.31 4.46 -13.30
C ALA A 92 -4.91 3.27 -12.40
N ALA A 93 -3.63 3.10 -12.08
CA ALA A 93 -3.14 2.00 -11.23
C ALA A 93 -3.28 2.27 -9.72
N TYR A 94 -4.23 3.09 -9.30
CA TYR A 94 -4.54 3.40 -7.90
C TYR A 94 -3.40 4.08 -7.13
N HIS A 95 -2.61 4.90 -7.81
CA HIS A 95 -1.53 5.68 -7.24
C HIS A 95 -1.60 7.12 -7.77
N PHE A 96 -0.75 7.98 -7.29
CA PHE A 96 -0.56 9.34 -7.81
C PHE A 96 0.74 9.42 -8.62
N THR A 97 0.74 10.26 -9.64
CA THR A 97 1.87 10.43 -10.55
C THR A 97 2.96 11.29 -9.96
N GLY A 98 4.17 11.03 -10.37
CA GLY A 98 5.35 11.82 -10.11
C GLY A 98 6.53 11.23 -10.86
N ASP A 99 7.10 12.04 -11.73
CA ASP A 99 8.32 11.71 -12.48
C ASP A 99 9.58 12.30 -11.78
N GLU A 100 9.65 12.33 -10.52
CA GLU A 100 10.33 12.88 -9.38
C GLU A 100 9.36 13.74 -8.57
N CYS A 101 8.78 14.80 -9.14
CA CYS A 101 7.76 15.62 -8.51
C CYS A 101 6.40 15.40 -9.15
N LEU A 102 5.33 15.82 -8.46
CA LEU A 102 3.94 15.65 -8.88
C LEU A 102 3.73 16.03 -10.36
N ALA A 103 3.15 15.11 -11.14
CA ALA A 103 3.12 15.19 -12.59
C ALA A 103 1.74 15.37 -13.21
N GLY A 104 0.68 15.57 -12.41
CA GLY A 104 -0.69 15.72 -12.91
C GLY A 104 -1.38 14.36 -13.13
N ASP A 105 -2.47 14.35 -13.89
CA ASP A 105 -3.31 13.16 -14.07
C ASP A 105 -3.31 12.60 -15.49
N SER A 106 -2.46 13.14 -16.36
CA SER A 106 -2.33 12.67 -17.74
C SER A 106 -1.77 11.25 -17.81
N PRO A 107 -2.31 10.35 -18.66
CA PRO A 107 -1.92 8.96 -18.73
C PRO A 107 -0.49 8.71 -19.25
N ILE A 108 0.17 9.74 -19.80
CA ILE A 108 1.58 9.69 -20.24
C ILE A 108 2.55 10.25 -19.20
N ARG A 109 2.09 10.63 -18.02
CA ARG A 109 2.97 11.08 -16.95
C ARG A 109 3.58 9.91 -16.20
N GLY A 110 4.78 10.14 -15.67
CA GLY A 110 5.53 9.15 -14.93
C GLY A 110 4.90 8.81 -13.58
N SER A 111 5.18 7.62 -13.12
CA SER A 111 4.96 7.21 -11.73
C SER A 111 6.19 6.46 -11.25
N GLU A 112 6.95 7.14 -10.43
CA GLU A 112 8.21 6.65 -9.88
C GLU A 112 7.99 5.41 -9.01
N LEU A 113 8.78 4.35 -9.24
CA LEU A 113 8.72 3.10 -8.51
C LEU A 113 8.92 3.31 -6.99
N CYS A 114 9.83 4.20 -6.58
CA CYS A 114 10.03 4.51 -5.17
C CYS A 114 8.75 5.07 -4.52
N GLY A 115 8.03 5.94 -5.22
CA GLY A 115 6.77 6.49 -4.73
C GLY A 115 5.72 5.41 -4.48
N VAL A 116 5.62 4.43 -5.39
CA VAL A 116 4.71 3.28 -5.23
C VAL A 116 5.07 2.45 -4.00
N VAL A 117 6.35 2.08 -3.85
CA VAL A 117 6.81 1.23 -2.73
C VAL A 117 6.67 1.93 -1.38
N GLU A 118 7.00 3.23 -1.30
CA GLU A 118 6.85 4.01 -0.07
C GLU A 118 5.39 4.29 0.28
N ALA A 119 4.49 4.44 -0.70
CA ALA A 119 3.05 4.51 -0.45
C ALA A 119 2.53 3.18 0.13
N MET A 120 2.93 2.05 -0.45
CA MET A 120 2.60 0.72 0.09
C MET A 120 3.07 0.56 1.54
N TYR A 121 4.28 1.02 1.84
CA TYR A 121 4.81 0.99 3.21
C TYR A 121 4.05 1.92 4.16
N SER A 122 3.58 3.06 3.67
CA SER A 122 2.72 3.95 4.43
C SER A 122 1.34 3.33 4.72
N TYR A 123 0.69 2.70 3.72
CA TYR A 123 -0.59 2.02 3.90
C TYR A 123 -0.51 0.88 4.92
N ARG A 124 0.61 0.11 4.92
CA ARG A 124 0.85 -0.90 5.94
C ARG A 124 0.82 -0.33 7.36
N TRP A 125 1.53 0.79 7.59
CA TRP A 125 1.58 1.41 8.93
C TRP A 125 0.25 2.05 9.32
N LEU A 126 -0.43 2.66 8.37
CA LEU A 126 -1.79 3.19 8.58
C LEU A 126 -2.74 2.06 8.99
N LEU A 127 -2.73 0.93 8.29
CA LEU A 127 -3.52 -0.24 8.63
C LEU A 127 -3.20 -0.76 10.04
N ALA A 128 -1.91 -0.88 10.37
CA ALA A 128 -1.47 -1.40 11.67
C ALA A 128 -1.87 -0.49 12.84
N ASN A 129 -1.81 0.82 12.65
CA ASN A 129 -2.06 1.79 13.73
C ASN A 129 -3.53 2.12 13.90
N SER A 130 -4.32 2.14 12.82
CA SER A 130 -5.73 2.52 12.86
C SER A 130 -6.70 1.34 12.88
N GLY A 131 -6.27 0.18 12.36
CA GLY A 131 -7.16 -0.95 12.13
C GLY A 131 -8.18 -0.71 11.01
N ASN A 132 -8.05 0.37 10.23
CA ASN A 132 -8.98 0.69 9.15
C ASN A 132 -8.69 -0.17 7.92
N PRO A 133 -9.65 -1.04 7.48
CA PRO A 133 -9.45 -1.96 6.35
C PRO A 133 -9.21 -1.26 5.00
N GLU A 134 -9.61 0.01 4.84
CA GLU A 134 -9.37 0.81 3.63
C GLU A 134 -7.89 0.85 3.24
N TRP A 135 -6.98 0.90 4.23
CA TRP A 135 -5.54 0.90 3.97
C TRP A 135 -5.03 -0.42 3.43
N GLY A 136 -5.68 -1.53 3.79
CA GLY A 136 -5.43 -2.83 3.18
C GLY A 136 -5.86 -2.88 1.71
N ASP A 137 -7.00 -2.26 1.38
CA ASP A 137 -7.47 -2.12 0.00
C ASP A 137 -6.49 -1.28 -0.83
N MET A 138 -6.02 -0.15 -0.31
CA MET A 138 -5.04 0.70 -0.99
C MET A 138 -3.70 -0.01 -1.18
N LEU A 139 -3.25 -0.77 -0.18
CA LEU A 139 -2.02 -1.55 -0.26
C LEU A 139 -2.10 -2.63 -1.37
N GLU A 140 -3.17 -3.43 -1.41
CA GLU A 140 -3.36 -4.43 -2.46
C GLU A 140 -3.52 -3.81 -3.85
N ARG A 141 -4.25 -2.71 -3.98
CA ARG A 141 -4.41 -1.99 -5.25
C ARG A 141 -3.07 -1.53 -5.82
N ALA A 142 -2.19 -0.95 -4.99
CA ALA A 142 -0.85 -0.57 -5.41
C ALA A 142 0.01 -1.80 -5.74
N ALA A 143 -0.03 -2.83 -4.90
CA ALA A 143 0.78 -4.04 -5.03
C ALA A 143 0.43 -4.90 -6.26
N PHE A 144 -0.84 -4.92 -6.68
CA PHE A 144 -1.28 -5.73 -7.81
C PHE A 144 -1.41 -4.95 -9.13
N ASN A 145 -1.20 -3.63 -9.11
CA ASN A 145 -1.27 -2.81 -10.32
C ASN A 145 0.02 -2.00 -10.51
N ALA A 146 0.26 -0.97 -9.70
CA ALA A 146 1.39 -0.06 -9.91
C ALA A 146 2.75 -0.74 -9.70
N LEU A 147 2.91 -1.59 -8.68
CA LEU A 147 4.19 -2.25 -8.42
C LEU A 147 4.62 -3.20 -9.56
N PRO A 148 3.81 -4.18 -10.00
CA PRO A 148 4.21 -5.10 -11.06
C PRO A 148 4.32 -4.43 -12.44
N ALA A 149 3.63 -3.31 -12.67
CA ALA A 149 3.71 -2.59 -13.94
C ALA A 149 5.09 -1.96 -14.19
N ALA A 150 5.83 -1.64 -13.14
CA ALA A 150 7.18 -1.12 -13.23
C ALA A 150 8.26 -2.20 -13.38
N VAL A 151 7.89 -3.49 -13.38
CA VAL A 151 8.84 -4.61 -13.35
C VAL A 151 8.69 -5.45 -14.62
N TYR A 152 9.82 -5.83 -15.22
CA TYR A 152 9.79 -6.72 -16.37
C TYR A 152 9.40 -8.15 -15.96
N LYS A 153 8.85 -8.91 -16.91
CA LYS A 153 8.24 -10.23 -16.65
C LYS A 153 9.14 -11.27 -15.95
N ASP A 154 10.45 -11.15 -16.09
CA ASP A 154 11.43 -12.02 -15.43
C ASP A 154 11.89 -11.49 -14.06
N MET A 155 11.40 -10.31 -13.65
CA MET A 155 11.73 -9.61 -12.42
C MET A 155 13.21 -9.21 -12.25
N TRP A 156 13.98 -9.18 -13.33
CA TRP A 156 15.41 -8.77 -13.31
C TRP A 156 15.61 -7.29 -13.59
N SER A 157 14.64 -6.63 -14.20
CA SER A 157 14.73 -5.22 -14.54
C SER A 157 13.45 -4.47 -14.15
N HIS A 158 13.59 -3.19 -13.91
CA HIS A 158 12.49 -2.30 -13.57
C HIS A 158 12.60 -0.98 -14.32
N GLN A 159 11.50 -0.25 -14.40
CA GLN A 159 11.47 1.15 -14.81
C GLN A 159 11.65 2.04 -13.56
N TYR A 160 12.17 3.24 -13.77
CA TYR A 160 12.04 4.32 -12.82
C TYR A 160 10.63 4.90 -12.90
N ASP A 161 10.25 5.42 -14.06
CA ASP A 161 8.92 5.94 -14.36
C ASP A 161 8.12 4.99 -15.25
N GLN A 162 7.06 4.39 -14.71
CA GLN A 162 6.04 3.76 -15.50
C GLN A 162 5.00 4.78 -15.95
N MET A 163 4.35 4.56 -17.10
CA MET A 163 3.23 5.35 -17.60
C MET A 163 2.00 4.48 -17.74
N THR A 164 0.83 4.97 -17.35
CA THR A 164 -0.42 4.20 -17.49
C THR A 164 -0.74 3.89 -18.96
N ASN A 165 -0.45 4.82 -19.87
CA ASN A 165 -0.52 4.61 -21.32
C ASN A 165 0.88 4.75 -21.91
N GLN A 166 1.65 3.67 -21.86
CA GLN A 166 3.03 3.61 -22.33
C GLN A 166 3.09 2.93 -23.70
N PRO A 167 3.21 3.71 -24.81
CA PRO A 167 3.24 3.14 -26.15
C PRO A 167 4.57 2.40 -26.45
N GLU A 168 5.66 2.84 -25.82
CA GLU A 168 6.99 2.25 -25.99
C GLU A 168 7.90 2.50 -24.79
N CYS A 169 8.95 1.71 -24.67
CA CYS A 169 10.07 1.91 -23.74
C CYS A 169 11.31 2.24 -24.55
N SER A 170 11.54 3.52 -24.81
CA SER A 170 12.68 4.01 -25.60
C SER A 170 13.26 5.27 -24.96
N ILE A 171 14.49 5.63 -25.37
CA ILE A 171 15.06 6.91 -25.00
C ILE A 171 14.27 8.01 -25.74
N MET A 172 13.62 8.86 -24.97
CA MET A 172 12.87 10.00 -25.54
C MET A 172 13.87 11.05 -26.09
N PRO A 173 13.73 11.46 -27.36
CA PRO A 173 14.59 12.49 -27.92
C PRO A 173 14.47 13.82 -27.16
N GLU A 174 15.54 14.61 -27.18
CA GLU A 174 15.54 15.97 -26.66
C GLU A 174 14.36 16.79 -27.23
N GLY A 175 13.68 17.55 -26.38
CA GLY A 175 12.49 18.32 -26.76
C GLY A 175 11.20 17.50 -26.90
N LYS A 176 11.24 16.15 -26.74
CA LYS A 176 10.07 15.27 -26.72
C LYS A 176 9.90 14.52 -25.39
N VAL A 177 10.72 14.83 -24.40
CA VAL A 177 10.62 14.27 -23.05
C VAL A 177 9.31 14.75 -22.44
N VAL A 178 8.47 13.81 -22.02
CA VAL A 178 7.16 14.10 -21.41
C VAL A 178 7.25 14.30 -19.89
N PHE A 179 8.37 13.90 -19.28
CA PHE A 179 8.60 14.06 -17.85
C PHE A 179 9.06 15.49 -17.54
N GLY A 180 8.40 16.10 -16.56
CA GLY A 180 8.70 17.50 -16.19
C GLY A 180 9.92 17.64 -15.30
N THR A 181 10.20 16.63 -14.49
CA THR A 181 11.27 16.67 -13.47
C THR A 181 12.26 15.50 -13.61
N ASN A 182 12.20 14.76 -14.72
CA ASN A 182 13.10 13.67 -15.02
C ASN A 182 13.53 13.69 -16.51
N ASN A 183 14.40 12.78 -16.91
CA ASN A 183 14.97 12.72 -18.26
C ASN A 183 14.30 11.65 -19.14
N GLY A 184 14.68 11.60 -20.42
CA GLY A 184 14.10 10.71 -21.42
C GLY A 184 14.47 9.22 -21.27
N GLU A 185 15.30 8.84 -20.30
CA GLU A 185 15.71 7.46 -20.04
C GLU A 185 14.91 6.82 -18.91
N SER A 186 14.15 7.59 -18.14
CA SER A 186 13.51 7.13 -16.90
C SER A 186 12.41 6.07 -17.11
N ASN A 187 11.90 5.90 -18.33
CA ASN A 187 10.95 4.83 -18.66
C ASN A 187 11.59 3.55 -19.20
N LEU A 188 12.93 3.48 -19.32
CA LEU A 188 13.60 2.26 -19.78
C LEU A 188 13.56 1.17 -18.71
N PHE A 189 13.41 -0.08 -19.17
CA PHE A 189 13.68 -1.23 -18.32
C PHE A 189 15.19 -1.47 -18.21
N GLY A 190 15.72 -1.56 -17.00
CA GLY A 190 17.12 -1.81 -16.75
C GLY A 190 17.42 -2.19 -15.31
N LEU A 191 18.66 -2.61 -15.06
CA LEU A 191 19.26 -2.77 -13.72
C LEU A 191 19.89 -1.47 -13.21
N GLU A 192 19.62 -0.48 -13.64
CA GLU A 192 19.96 0.87 -13.87
C GLU A 192 20.84 1.60 -12.82
N PRO A 193 22.06 1.97 -13.17
CA PRO A 193 22.98 2.63 -12.27
C PRO A 193 22.64 4.10 -11.95
N ASN A 194 21.80 4.78 -12.74
CA ASN A 194 21.46 6.19 -12.51
C ASN A 194 20.26 6.35 -11.56
N TYR A 195 19.50 5.28 -11.33
CA TYR A 195 18.28 5.27 -10.53
C TYR A 195 18.35 4.24 -9.39
N GLY A 196 19.47 4.22 -8.68
CA GLY A 196 19.77 3.25 -7.62
C GLY A 196 18.76 3.22 -6.48
N CYS A 197 18.04 4.32 -6.21
CA CYS A 197 16.92 4.35 -5.26
C CYS A 197 15.80 3.39 -5.65
N CYS A 198 15.40 3.34 -6.92
CA CYS A 198 14.37 2.44 -7.41
C CYS A 198 14.81 0.97 -7.36
N THR A 199 16.08 0.66 -7.61
CA THR A 199 16.65 -0.68 -7.44
C THR A 199 16.52 -1.13 -5.98
N ALA A 200 16.86 -0.26 -5.01
CA ALA A 200 16.72 -0.56 -3.59
C ALA A 200 15.25 -0.73 -3.19
N ASN A 201 14.35 0.15 -3.66
CA ASN A 201 12.93 0.07 -3.37
C ASN A 201 12.24 -1.14 -4.03
N PHE A 202 12.62 -1.50 -5.24
CA PHE A 202 12.15 -2.73 -5.89
C PHE A 202 12.40 -3.96 -5.01
N GLY A 203 13.60 -4.09 -4.44
CA GLY A 203 13.95 -5.17 -3.51
C GLY A 203 13.16 -5.16 -2.21
N GLN A 204 12.44 -4.09 -1.87
CA GLN A 204 11.66 -3.97 -0.64
C GLN A 204 10.15 -4.18 -0.85
N GLY A 205 9.61 -3.91 -2.06
CA GLY A 205 8.18 -3.84 -2.31
C GLY A 205 7.45 -5.14 -2.00
N PHE A 206 7.80 -6.23 -2.67
CA PHE A 206 7.18 -7.54 -2.44
C PHE A 206 7.51 -8.15 -1.07
N PRO A 207 8.73 -8.09 -0.52
CA PRO A 207 8.98 -8.57 0.84
C PRO A 207 8.15 -7.83 1.90
N LYS A 208 8.03 -6.51 1.82
CA LYS A 208 7.19 -5.74 2.75
C LYS A 208 5.69 -6.07 2.59
N LEU A 209 5.22 -6.34 1.37
CA LEU A 209 3.87 -6.81 1.13
C LEU A 209 3.63 -8.16 1.82
N ALA A 210 4.52 -9.12 1.64
CA ALA A 210 4.40 -10.45 2.26
C ALA A 210 4.38 -10.38 3.79
N LEU A 211 5.25 -9.54 4.39
CA LEU A 211 5.25 -9.27 5.84
C LEU A 211 3.99 -8.58 6.35
N SER A 212 3.14 -8.08 5.44
CA SER A 212 1.88 -7.42 5.78
C SER A 212 0.66 -8.33 5.59
N ALA A 213 0.85 -9.62 5.24
CA ALA A 213 -0.25 -10.55 5.02
C ALA A 213 -1.06 -10.81 6.30
N PHE A 214 -0.37 -10.85 7.43
CA PHE A 214 -0.97 -11.03 8.75
C PHE A 214 -0.46 -9.98 9.74
N MET A 215 -1.30 -9.61 10.69
CA MET A 215 -0.95 -8.76 11.83
C MET A 215 -1.41 -9.41 13.12
N MET A 216 -0.55 -9.34 14.15
CA MET A 216 -0.88 -9.85 15.48
C MET A 216 -1.66 -8.82 16.29
N SER A 217 -2.55 -9.28 17.15
CA SER A 217 -3.27 -8.47 18.13
C SER A 217 -3.21 -9.11 19.52
N GLU A 218 -3.66 -8.37 20.53
CA GLU A 218 -3.76 -8.90 21.90
C GLU A 218 -4.69 -10.12 21.98
N LYS A 219 -5.74 -10.17 21.17
CA LYS A 219 -6.76 -11.23 21.21
C LYS A 219 -6.51 -12.36 20.21
N GLY A 220 -5.59 -12.20 19.27
CA GLY A 220 -5.34 -13.17 18.23
C GLY A 220 -4.54 -12.60 17.05
N PHE A 221 -5.06 -12.74 15.84
CA PHE A 221 -4.39 -12.26 14.63
C PHE A 221 -5.39 -11.90 13.52
N SER A 222 -4.94 -11.10 12.58
CA SER A 222 -5.74 -10.65 11.45
C SER A 222 -5.09 -11.07 10.14
N ALA A 223 -5.86 -11.62 9.20
CA ALA A 223 -5.51 -11.71 7.79
C ALA A 223 -5.83 -10.34 7.15
N THR A 224 -4.80 -9.54 6.99
CA THR A 224 -4.90 -8.15 6.54
C THR A 224 -4.81 -8.03 5.03
N LEU A 225 -4.11 -8.94 4.35
CA LEU A 225 -4.06 -9.04 2.90
C LEU A 225 -4.44 -10.45 2.46
N LEU A 226 -5.11 -10.54 1.29
CA LEU A 226 -5.67 -11.80 0.78
C LEU A 226 -4.72 -12.48 -0.19
N LEU A 227 -3.48 -12.75 0.23
CA LEU A 227 -2.47 -13.39 -0.62
C LEU A 227 -2.06 -14.77 -0.11
N PRO A 228 -1.58 -15.67 -1.00
CA PRO A 228 -1.01 -16.95 -0.59
C PRO A 228 0.11 -16.71 0.42
N SER A 229 -0.06 -17.21 1.64
CA SER A 229 0.86 -16.93 2.75
C SER A 229 0.67 -17.91 3.90
N GLU A 230 1.63 -17.94 4.79
CA GLU A 230 1.59 -18.77 5.99
C GLU A 230 2.06 -17.95 7.20
N LEU A 231 1.36 -18.11 8.32
CA LEU A 231 1.70 -17.56 9.62
C LEU A 231 1.86 -18.71 10.62
N THR A 232 2.97 -18.71 11.38
CA THR A 232 3.16 -19.60 12.52
C THR A 232 3.51 -18.79 13.75
N PHE A 233 2.90 -19.11 14.89
CA PHE A 233 3.18 -18.48 16.18
C PHE A 233 2.77 -19.36 17.34
N THR A 234 3.17 -19.00 18.55
CA THR A 234 2.76 -19.69 19.77
C THR A 234 1.89 -18.75 20.62
N ARG A 235 0.74 -19.25 21.11
CA ARG A 235 -0.17 -18.54 22.01
C ARG A 235 -0.65 -19.45 23.11
N ASP A 236 -0.52 -19.01 24.36
CA ASP A 236 -0.91 -19.77 25.56
C ASP A 236 -0.33 -21.21 25.55
N GLY A 237 0.89 -21.31 25.02
CA GLY A 237 1.63 -22.54 24.84
C GLY A 237 1.09 -23.46 23.72
N ALA A 238 0.05 -23.10 22.94
CA ALA A 238 -0.37 -23.78 21.72
C ALA A 238 0.44 -23.26 20.53
N ASN A 239 0.88 -24.19 19.65
CA ASN A 239 1.42 -23.82 18.36
C ASN A 239 0.29 -23.64 17.35
N VAL A 240 0.24 -22.48 16.72
CA VAL A 240 -0.78 -22.10 15.74
C VAL A 240 -0.14 -21.93 14.38
N ARG A 241 -0.72 -22.54 13.35
CA ARG A 241 -0.37 -22.38 11.94
C ARG A 241 -1.62 -21.97 11.16
N CYS A 242 -1.52 -20.89 10.41
CA CYS A 242 -2.57 -20.42 9.50
C CYS A 242 -2.03 -20.33 8.09
N GLU A 243 -2.64 -21.04 7.14
CA GLU A 243 -2.30 -21.03 5.72
C GLU A 243 -3.41 -20.31 4.95
N CYS A 244 -3.07 -19.31 4.13
CA CYS A 244 -3.96 -18.72 3.13
C CYS A 244 -3.75 -19.40 1.79
N ILE A 245 -4.78 -20.10 1.31
CA ILE A 245 -4.77 -20.87 0.06
C ILE A 245 -5.74 -20.17 -0.91
N THR A 246 -5.19 -19.59 -1.98
CA THR A 246 -6.00 -18.77 -2.91
C THR A 246 -5.26 -18.52 -4.23
N ASP A 247 -6.03 -18.26 -5.30
CA ASP A 247 -5.57 -17.69 -6.57
C ASP A 247 -6.01 -16.21 -6.68
N TYR A 248 -6.30 -15.56 -5.57
CA TYR A 248 -6.56 -14.12 -5.52
C TYR A 248 -5.30 -13.35 -5.98
N PRO A 249 -5.41 -12.35 -6.80
CA PRO A 249 -6.57 -11.53 -7.16
C PRO A 249 -7.41 -12.00 -8.35
N PHE A 250 -7.07 -13.11 -8.99
CA PHE A 250 -7.74 -13.55 -10.21
C PHE A 250 -9.12 -14.16 -9.94
N PHE A 251 -9.25 -14.83 -8.79
CA PHE A 251 -10.50 -15.43 -8.32
C PHE A 251 -10.83 -14.97 -6.91
N GLY A 252 -12.13 -14.81 -6.62
CA GLY A 252 -12.61 -14.35 -5.30
C GLY A 252 -12.81 -15.48 -4.29
N LYS A 253 -12.10 -16.62 -4.42
CA LYS A 253 -12.16 -17.73 -3.47
C LYS A 253 -10.89 -17.79 -2.64
N ILE A 254 -11.03 -17.64 -1.32
CA ILE A 254 -9.94 -17.69 -0.38
C ILE A 254 -10.27 -18.72 0.68
N ARG A 255 -9.32 -19.54 1.05
CA ARG A 255 -9.44 -20.53 2.12
C ARG A 255 -8.30 -20.36 3.12
N TYR A 256 -8.64 -20.14 4.37
CA TYR A 256 -7.70 -20.21 5.47
C TYR A 256 -7.81 -21.57 6.13
N ARG A 257 -6.66 -22.25 6.32
CA ARG A 257 -6.53 -23.47 7.09
C ARG A 257 -5.77 -23.15 8.36
N ILE A 258 -6.46 -23.30 9.50
CA ILE A 258 -5.90 -23.03 10.83
C ILE A 258 -5.68 -24.35 11.53
N THR A 259 -4.45 -24.60 11.97
CA THR A 259 -4.07 -25.82 12.69
C THR A 259 -3.48 -25.44 14.04
N THR A 260 -3.96 -26.09 15.09
CA THR A 260 -3.44 -25.95 16.47
C THR A 260 -3.13 -27.33 17.06
N ASP A 261 -2.03 -27.43 17.81
CA ASP A 261 -1.61 -28.69 18.46
C ASP A 261 -2.37 -28.98 19.76
N LYS A 262 -3.05 -27.98 20.30
CA LYS A 262 -3.97 -28.08 21.45
C LYS A 262 -4.99 -26.95 21.45
N PRO A 263 -6.09 -27.06 22.21
CA PRO A 263 -7.13 -26.02 22.26
C PRO A 263 -6.56 -24.66 22.67
N VAL A 264 -6.98 -23.61 21.94
CA VAL A 264 -6.60 -22.22 22.21
C VAL A 264 -7.70 -21.27 21.79
N VAL A 265 -8.01 -20.28 22.63
CA VAL A 265 -9.01 -19.26 22.30
C VAL A 265 -8.32 -18.12 21.58
N LEU A 266 -8.77 -17.83 20.35
CA LEU A 266 -8.22 -16.78 19.49
C LEU A 266 -9.35 -16.08 18.73
N ASP A 267 -9.17 -14.77 18.54
CA ASP A 267 -9.90 -13.99 17.54
C ASP A 267 -9.14 -14.02 16.22
N PHE A 268 -9.72 -14.62 15.20
CA PHE A 268 -9.24 -14.55 13.82
C PHE A 268 -10.05 -13.50 13.07
N ALA A 269 -9.44 -12.36 12.76
CA ALA A 269 -10.05 -11.29 11.99
C ALA A 269 -9.62 -11.39 10.51
N ILE A 270 -10.57 -11.23 9.59
CA ILE A 270 -10.34 -11.32 8.15
C ILE A 270 -10.79 -10.00 7.51
N ARG A 271 -9.90 -9.31 6.80
CA ARG A 271 -10.29 -8.13 6.05
C ARG A 271 -11.18 -8.52 4.85
N ILE A 272 -12.36 -7.92 4.80
CA ILE A 272 -13.27 -8.03 3.67
C ILE A 272 -13.15 -6.75 2.83
N PRO A 273 -12.66 -6.82 1.58
CA PRO A 273 -12.40 -5.62 0.77
C PRO A 273 -13.66 -4.82 0.46
N ALA A 274 -13.57 -3.48 0.50
CA ALA A 274 -14.69 -2.61 0.17
C ALA A 274 -15.08 -2.66 -1.33
N PHE A 275 -14.17 -3.07 -2.21
CA PHE A 275 -14.43 -3.20 -3.66
C PHE A 275 -15.07 -4.53 -4.06
N ALA A 276 -15.39 -5.42 -3.13
CA ALA A 276 -16.22 -6.57 -3.41
C ALA A 276 -17.70 -6.14 -3.42
N GLU A 277 -18.47 -6.58 -4.42
CA GLU A 277 -19.92 -6.34 -4.45
C GLU A 277 -20.66 -7.12 -3.38
N LYS A 278 -20.20 -8.36 -3.17
CA LYS A 278 -20.71 -9.27 -2.16
C LYS A 278 -19.55 -10.06 -1.56
N ALA A 279 -19.72 -10.38 -0.30
CA ALA A 279 -18.80 -11.22 0.43
C ALA A 279 -19.54 -12.22 1.31
N SER A 280 -18.98 -13.41 1.48
CA SER A 280 -19.41 -14.37 2.48
C SER A 280 -18.23 -15.06 3.13
N VAL A 281 -18.40 -15.42 4.40
CA VAL A 281 -17.47 -16.23 5.18
C VAL A 281 -18.23 -17.46 5.66
N ASN A 282 -17.77 -18.66 5.31
CA ASN A 282 -18.43 -19.92 5.58
C ASN A 282 -19.92 -19.94 5.16
N GLN A 283 -20.25 -19.32 4.01
CA GLN A 283 -21.58 -19.14 3.44
C GLN A 283 -22.50 -18.12 4.17
N GLU A 284 -22.01 -17.49 5.25
CA GLU A 284 -22.70 -16.38 5.90
C GLU A 284 -22.30 -15.06 5.24
N ASN A 285 -23.26 -14.14 5.05
CA ASN A 285 -22.96 -12.82 4.49
C ASN A 285 -21.98 -12.06 5.38
N ALA A 286 -21.00 -11.44 4.75
CA ALA A 286 -20.01 -10.60 5.41
C ALA A 286 -20.09 -9.15 4.89
N GLU A 287 -19.95 -8.19 5.78
CA GLU A 287 -19.90 -6.77 5.43
C GLU A 287 -18.62 -6.44 4.68
N THR A 288 -18.73 -5.77 3.54
CA THR A 288 -17.58 -5.30 2.76
C THR A 288 -17.00 -4.01 3.36
N GLY A 289 -15.68 -3.83 3.27
CA GLY A 289 -15.00 -2.69 3.89
C GLY A 289 -14.86 -2.80 5.41
N ALA A 290 -14.94 -4.01 5.96
CA ALA A 290 -14.84 -4.29 7.40
C ALA A 290 -13.91 -5.48 7.69
N PHE A 291 -13.60 -5.70 8.96
CA PHE A 291 -13.02 -6.95 9.42
C PHE A 291 -14.14 -7.89 9.90
N TYR A 292 -14.12 -9.13 9.40
CA TYR A 292 -14.97 -10.21 9.88
C TYR A 292 -14.26 -10.98 10.98
N HIS A 293 -14.85 -11.06 12.18
CA HIS A 293 -14.24 -11.66 13.35
C HIS A 293 -14.79 -13.05 13.65
N ILE A 294 -13.90 -14.00 13.90
CA ILE A 294 -14.20 -15.36 14.37
C ILE A 294 -13.49 -15.57 15.70
N ASN A 295 -14.17 -15.27 16.79
CA ASN A 295 -13.66 -15.45 18.14
C ASN A 295 -14.20 -16.75 18.74
N LYS A 296 -13.34 -17.74 18.90
CA LYS A 296 -13.71 -19.06 19.45
C LYS A 296 -12.50 -19.84 19.97
N GLU A 297 -12.76 -20.98 20.58
CA GLU A 297 -11.71 -21.99 20.80
C GLU A 297 -11.43 -22.73 19.48
N TRP A 298 -10.16 -22.76 19.11
CA TRP A 298 -9.62 -23.52 17.96
C TRP A 298 -8.94 -24.77 18.45
N ASN A 299 -9.21 -25.91 17.79
CA ASN A 299 -8.65 -27.21 18.20
C ASN A 299 -8.46 -28.13 16.97
N GLY A 300 -7.26 -28.61 16.76
CA GLY A 300 -6.90 -29.41 15.59
C GLY A 300 -6.84 -28.57 14.31
N THR A 301 -7.39 -29.09 13.20
CA THR A 301 -7.38 -28.39 11.90
C THR A 301 -8.78 -27.99 11.51
N GLU A 302 -8.98 -26.71 11.24
CA GLU A 302 -10.25 -26.13 10.79
C GLU A 302 -10.05 -25.24 9.57
N GLU A 303 -11.08 -25.12 8.75
CA GLU A 303 -11.04 -24.29 7.54
C GLU A 303 -12.07 -23.16 7.62
N VAL A 304 -11.67 -21.98 7.13
CA VAL A 304 -12.53 -20.81 6.93
C VAL A 304 -12.50 -20.46 5.45
N CYS A 305 -13.67 -20.48 4.81
CA CYS A 305 -13.83 -20.24 3.38
C CYS A 305 -14.46 -18.88 3.13
N ILE A 306 -13.80 -18.04 2.31
CA ILE A 306 -14.29 -16.73 1.90
C ILE A 306 -14.65 -16.78 0.42
N SER A 307 -15.77 -16.16 0.06
CA SER A 307 -16.17 -15.91 -1.31
C SER A 307 -16.41 -14.42 -1.52
N LEU A 308 -15.75 -13.85 -2.52
CA LEU A 308 -15.87 -12.46 -2.94
C LEU A 308 -16.39 -12.41 -4.38
N ASP A 309 -17.38 -11.59 -4.64
CA ASP A 309 -17.85 -11.28 -5.99
C ASP A 309 -17.35 -9.92 -6.41
N PHE A 310 -16.88 -9.80 -7.67
CA PHE A 310 -16.32 -8.58 -8.21
C PHE A 310 -17.05 -8.18 -9.49
N ALA A 311 -17.54 -6.95 -9.53
CA ALA A 311 -18.00 -6.31 -10.75
C ALA A 311 -16.86 -5.83 -11.63
N ALA A 312 -17.15 -5.74 -12.92
CA ALA A 312 -16.34 -5.00 -13.86
C ALA A 312 -16.89 -3.57 -13.99
N GLU A 313 -16.02 -2.58 -13.85
CA GLU A 313 -16.36 -1.16 -13.91
C GLU A 313 -15.53 -0.44 -14.95
N LEU A 314 -16.15 0.48 -15.68
CA LEU A 314 -15.49 1.41 -16.58
C LEU A 314 -15.46 2.80 -15.93
N THR A 315 -14.25 3.34 -15.75
CA THR A 315 -14.05 4.68 -15.22
C THR A 315 -13.47 5.58 -16.29
N LEU A 316 -14.13 6.70 -16.58
CA LEU A 316 -13.59 7.74 -17.47
C LEU A 316 -12.34 8.37 -16.84
N ARG A 317 -11.29 8.49 -17.64
CA ARG A 317 -10.00 9.08 -17.26
C ARG A 317 -9.72 10.32 -18.14
N PRO A 318 -8.72 11.15 -17.79
CA PRO A 318 -8.29 12.26 -18.62
C PRO A 318 -8.02 11.85 -20.07
N SER A 319 -8.13 12.81 -20.98
CA SER A 319 -7.96 12.62 -22.44
C SER A 319 -9.00 11.70 -23.10
N GLY A 320 -10.17 11.50 -22.47
CA GLY A 320 -11.25 10.67 -23.00
C GLY A 320 -10.95 9.15 -22.97
N MET A 321 -9.93 8.75 -22.23
CA MET A 321 -9.56 7.36 -22.05
C MET A 321 -10.41 6.67 -20.98
N TYR A 322 -10.50 5.35 -21.05
CA TYR A 322 -11.21 4.55 -20.05
C TYR A 322 -10.26 3.59 -19.33
N CYS A 323 -10.54 3.38 -18.07
CA CYS A 323 -9.93 2.33 -17.28
C CYS A 323 -10.98 1.28 -16.96
N LEU A 324 -10.73 0.04 -17.34
CA LEU A 324 -11.53 -1.12 -16.92
C LEU A 324 -10.95 -1.67 -15.62
N SER A 325 -11.76 -1.77 -14.58
CA SER A 325 -11.39 -2.43 -13.32
C SER A 325 -12.31 -3.63 -13.03
N ARG A 326 -11.77 -4.63 -12.34
CA ARG A 326 -12.55 -5.72 -11.74
C ARG A 326 -11.98 -5.98 -10.34
N GLY A 327 -12.76 -5.68 -9.32
CA GLY A 327 -12.26 -5.65 -7.95
C GLY A 327 -11.11 -4.65 -7.83
N HIS A 328 -9.93 -5.10 -7.42
CA HIS A 328 -8.74 -4.24 -7.32
C HIS A 328 -7.82 -4.27 -8.54
N THR A 329 -8.05 -5.14 -9.53
CA THR A 329 -7.25 -5.17 -10.77
C THR A 329 -7.79 -4.17 -11.79
N ARG A 330 -6.88 -3.49 -12.52
CA ARG A 330 -7.21 -2.53 -13.57
C ARG A 330 -6.54 -2.88 -14.89
N ARG A 331 -7.23 -2.56 -16.00
CA ARG A 331 -6.66 -2.50 -17.35
C ARG A 331 -6.99 -1.15 -17.95
N THR A 332 -6.01 -0.51 -18.55
CA THR A 332 -6.17 0.72 -19.33
C THR A 332 -6.17 0.37 -20.82
N GLN A 333 -7.05 0.98 -21.58
CA GLN A 333 -7.06 1.00 -23.04
C GLN A 333 -6.98 2.43 -23.52
#